data_582d23aa854dfab9795f33668eaed5b5
#
_entry.id   582d23aa854dfab9795f33668eaed5b5
#
_cell.length_a   1.000
_cell.length_b   1.000
_cell.length_c   1.000
_cell.angle_alpha   90.00
_cell.angle_beta   90.00
_cell.angle_gamma   90.00
#
_symmetry.space_group_name_H-M   'P 1'
#
loop_
_entity.id
_entity.type
_entity.pdbx_description
1 polymer ?
#
loop_
_entity_poly.entity_id
_entity_poly.type
_entity_poly.pdbx_seq_one_letter_code
_entity_poly.pdbx_strand_id
1 'polypeptide(L)' 'MAAAQRQQRMEQLKVVLAELSPRRREALMLHRFEGLSQAQIAQRMGISVSMVEKHIAFALLHCKQHLHRDSGKEQPK' A
#
# COMPACT_ATOMS: atom_id res chain seq x y z
N MET A 1 24.48 8.44 -1.74
CA MET A 1 23.77 8.33 -2.82
C MET A 1 22.30 8.22 -2.70
N ALA A 2 21.69 9.33 -2.86
CA ALA A 2 20.25 9.41 -2.72
C ALA A 2 19.52 8.56 -3.76
N ALA A 3 20.08 8.49 -4.97
CA ALA A 3 19.43 7.72 -6.02
C ALA A 3 19.37 6.24 -5.68
N ALA A 4 20.44 5.70 -5.13
CA ALA A 4 20.48 4.29 -4.77
C ALA A 4 19.48 3.99 -3.67
N GLN A 5 19.36 4.89 -2.71
CA GLN A 5 18.42 4.70 -1.63
C GLN A 5 16.99 4.72 -2.14
N ARG A 6 16.71 5.61 -3.08
CA ARG A 6 15.37 5.66 -3.66
C ARG A 6 15.02 4.37 -4.35
N GLN A 7 15.98 3.83 -5.10
CA GLN A 7 15.73 2.58 -5.79
C GLN A 7 15.45 1.45 -4.82
N GLN A 8 16.19 1.40 -3.73
CA GLN A 8 15.96 0.37 -2.74
C GLN A 8 14.57 0.47 -2.13
N ARG A 9 14.13 1.69 -1.85
CA ARG A 9 12.80 1.88 -1.29
C ARG A 9 11.73 1.49 -2.28
N MET A 10 11.92 1.84 -3.55
CA MET A 10 10.98 1.44 -4.58
C MET A 10 10.92 -0.06 -4.72
N GLU A 11 12.07 -0.71 -4.67
CA GLU A 11 12.10 -2.17 -4.76
C GLU A 11 11.38 -2.80 -3.58
N GLN A 12 11.61 -2.28 -2.39
CA GLN A 12 10.93 -2.79 -1.21
C GLN A 12 9.44 -2.60 -1.30
N LEU A 13 9.01 -1.45 -1.80
CA LEU A 13 7.60 -1.19 -1.95
C LEU A 13 6.97 -2.15 -2.95
N LYS A 14 7.66 -2.42 -4.03
CA LYS A 14 7.16 -3.37 -5.02
C LYS A 14 6.97 -4.75 -4.42
N VAL A 15 7.92 -5.19 -3.62
CA VAL A 15 7.83 -6.49 -2.96
C VAL A 15 6.65 -6.53 -2.01
N VAL A 16 6.52 -5.48 -1.20
CA VAL A 16 5.43 -5.42 -0.23
C VAL A 16 4.08 -5.42 -0.93
N LEU A 17 3.96 -4.66 -2.00
CA LEU A 17 2.71 -4.62 -2.75
C LEU A 17 2.40 -5.96 -3.39
N ALA A 18 3.43 -6.65 -3.86
CA ALA A 18 3.23 -7.95 -4.49
C ALA A 18 2.74 -9.00 -3.50
N GLU A 19 3.01 -8.80 -2.21
CA GLU A 19 2.54 -9.71 -1.19
C GLU A 19 1.07 -9.53 -0.84
N LEU A 20 0.49 -8.40 -1.23
CA LEU A 20 -0.92 -8.17 -0.99
C LEU A 20 -1.76 -9.01 -1.93
N SER A 21 -2.96 -9.38 -1.47
CA SER A 21 -3.89 -10.04 -2.36
C SER A 21 -4.24 -9.09 -3.52
N PRO A 22 -4.60 -9.64 -4.69
CA PRO A 22 -4.90 -8.77 -5.83
C PRO A 22 -5.96 -7.73 -5.55
N ARG A 23 -7.00 -8.08 -4.79
CA ARG A 23 -8.07 -7.14 -4.48
C ARG A 23 -7.58 -5.98 -3.63
N ARG A 24 -6.80 -6.30 -2.61
CA ARG A 24 -6.28 -5.26 -1.73
C ARG A 24 -5.29 -4.38 -2.47
N ARG A 25 -4.46 -4.98 -3.29
CA ARG A 25 -3.51 -4.21 -4.07
C ARG A 25 -4.22 -3.28 -5.04
N GLU A 26 -5.26 -3.78 -5.70
CA GLU A 26 -6.01 -2.96 -6.63
C GLU A 26 -6.64 -1.77 -5.94
N ALA A 27 -7.27 -1.99 -4.79
CA ALA A 27 -7.89 -0.90 -4.05
C ALA A 27 -6.87 0.16 -3.67
N LEU A 28 -5.72 -0.27 -3.19
CA LEU A 28 -4.67 0.66 -2.79
C LEU A 28 -4.15 1.45 -3.99
N MET A 29 -3.93 0.77 -5.10
CA MET A 29 -3.41 1.41 -6.30
C MET A 29 -4.39 2.45 -6.83
N LEU A 30 -5.68 2.11 -6.86
CA LEU A 30 -6.67 3.06 -7.33
C LEU A 30 -6.75 4.28 -6.43
N HIS A 31 -6.60 4.06 -5.13
CA HIS A 31 -6.68 5.16 -4.19
C HIS A 31 -5.45 6.05 -4.23
N ARG A 32 -4.27 5.46 -4.23
CA ARG A 32 -3.04 6.22 -4.09
C ARG A 32 -2.50 6.74 -5.40
N PHE A 33 -2.61 5.97 -6.47
CA PHE A 33 -1.99 6.37 -7.73
C PHE A 33 -2.98 7.01 -8.68
N GLU A 34 -4.23 6.61 -8.63
CA GLU A 34 -5.22 7.22 -9.50
C GLU A 34 -6.07 8.27 -8.80
N GLY A 35 -5.92 8.38 -7.49
CA GLY A 35 -6.61 9.41 -6.74
C GLY A 35 -8.12 9.27 -6.68
N LEU A 36 -8.62 8.05 -6.83
CA LEU A 36 -10.05 7.83 -6.77
C LEU A 36 -10.55 7.85 -5.34
N SER A 37 -11.79 8.32 -5.17
CA SER A 37 -12.43 8.25 -3.88
C SER A 37 -12.82 6.81 -3.57
N GLN A 38 -13.10 6.54 -2.31
CA GLN A 38 -13.52 5.20 -1.93
C GLN A 38 -14.81 4.79 -2.63
N ALA A 39 -15.73 5.73 -2.82
CA ALA A 39 -16.96 5.43 -3.54
C ALA A 39 -16.68 5.06 -4.99
N GLN A 40 -15.75 5.77 -5.62
CA GLN A 40 -15.38 5.47 -6.98
C GLN A 40 -14.71 4.11 -7.10
N ILE A 41 -13.85 3.79 -6.13
CA ILE A 41 -13.19 2.50 -6.11
C ILE A 41 -14.21 1.39 -5.93
N ALA A 42 -15.19 1.60 -5.05
CA ALA A 42 -16.22 0.61 -4.81
C ALA A 42 -16.98 0.31 -6.10
N GLN A 43 -17.30 1.35 -6.85
CA GLN A 43 -17.97 1.15 -8.13
C GLN A 43 -17.08 0.41 -9.11
N ARG A 44 -15.83 0.81 -9.19
CA ARG A 44 -14.90 0.21 -10.12
C ARG A 44 -14.69 -1.27 -9.82
N MET A 45 -14.61 -1.61 -8.55
CA MET A 45 -14.34 -2.98 -8.15
C MET A 45 -15.59 -3.82 -7.93
N GLY A 46 -16.76 -3.18 -7.93
CA GLY A 46 -18.01 -3.92 -7.72
C GLY A 46 -18.18 -4.40 -6.29
N ILE A 47 -17.71 -3.63 -5.32
CA ILE A 47 -17.82 -3.99 -3.90
C ILE A 47 -18.36 -2.79 -3.14
N SER A 48 -18.65 -3.01 -1.86
CA SER A 48 -19.16 -1.92 -1.03
C SER A 48 -18.03 -0.97 -0.62
N VAL A 49 -18.39 0.24 -0.25
CA VAL A 49 -17.45 1.21 0.26
C VAL A 49 -16.77 0.67 1.53
N SER A 50 -17.55 -0.01 2.36
CA SER A 50 -17.01 -0.59 3.57
C SER A 50 -15.88 -1.58 3.27
N MET A 51 -16.07 -2.38 2.22
CA MET A 51 -15.02 -3.32 1.82
C MET A 51 -13.80 -2.59 1.27
N VAL A 52 -14.02 -1.50 0.53
CA VAL A 52 -12.90 -0.71 0.05
C VAL A 52 -12.09 -0.17 1.22
N GLU A 53 -12.78 0.34 2.23
CA GLU A 53 -12.09 0.85 3.42
C GLU A 53 -11.23 -0.23 4.08
N LYS A 54 -11.80 -1.42 4.19
CA LYS A 54 -11.07 -2.51 4.81
C LYS A 54 -9.87 -2.92 3.99
N HIS A 55 -10.02 -2.99 2.68
CA HIS A 55 -8.90 -3.34 1.80
C HIS A 55 -7.79 -2.32 1.91
N ILE A 56 -8.14 -1.04 1.86
CA ILE A 56 -7.14 0.01 1.93
C ILE A 56 -6.46 0.03 3.29
N ALA A 57 -7.25 -0.08 4.36
CA ALA A 57 -6.67 -0.08 5.70
C ALA A 57 -5.72 -1.25 5.89
N PHE A 58 -6.11 -2.43 5.43
CA PHE A 58 -5.24 -3.60 5.54
C PHE A 58 -3.98 -3.41 4.72
N ALA A 59 -4.11 -2.90 3.52
CA ALA A 59 -2.97 -2.70 2.64
C ALA A 59 -1.99 -1.69 3.22
N LEU A 60 -2.51 -0.59 3.74
CA LEU A 60 -1.66 0.43 4.34
C LEU A 60 -0.96 -0.10 5.58
N LEU A 61 -1.67 -0.86 6.39
CA LEU A 61 -1.07 -1.44 7.58
C LEU A 61 0.02 -2.42 7.21
N HIS A 62 -0.23 -3.23 6.20
CA HIS A 62 0.76 -4.19 5.74
C HIS A 62 2.03 -3.48 5.25
N CYS A 63 1.86 -2.44 4.45
CA CYS A 63 3.00 -1.68 3.96
C CYS A 63 3.74 -1.01 5.11
N LYS A 64 3.00 -0.44 6.04
CA LYS A 64 3.61 0.25 7.16
C LYS A 64 4.42 -0.72 8.02
N GLN A 65 3.88 -1.89 8.27
CA GLN A 65 4.57 -2.86 9.10
C GLN A 65 5.86 -3.33 8.45
N HIS A 66 5.81 -3.58 7.15
CA HIS A 66 7.00 -4.04 6.46
C HIS A 66 8.07 -2.97 6.38
N LEU A 67 7.68 -1.77 5.97
CA LEU A 67 8.64 -0.69 5.85
C LEU A 67 9.15 -0.26 7.22
N HIS A 68 8.27 -0.29 8.21
CA HIS A 68 8.66 0.09 9.55
C HIS A 68 9.62 -0.92 10.16
N ARG A 69 9.44 -2.18 9.82
CA ARG A 69 10.34 -3.21 10.33
C ARG A 69 11.76 -2.96 9.87
N ASP A 70 11.93 -2.56 8.62
CA ASP A 70 13.25 -2.23 8.10
C ASP A 70 13.81 -1.00 8.78
N SER A 71 12.97 0.00 9.00
CA SER A 71 13.40 1.22 9.65
C SER A 71 13.57 1.06 11.14
N GLY A 72 12.88 0.10 11.71
CA GLY A 72 12.89 -0.10 13.15
C GLY A 72 14.25 -0.32 13.71
N LYS A 73 15.10 -0.95 12.94
CA LYS A 73 16.45 -1.19 13.41
C LYS A 73 17.24 0.08 13.59
N GLU A 74 16.94 1.07 12.79
CA GLU A 74 17.69 2.30 12.79
C GLU A 74 17.13 3.31 13.78
N GLN A 75 15.94 3.09 14.23
CA GLN A 75 15.34 4.04 15.14
C GLN A 75 15.81 3.81 16.53
N PRO A 76 16.38 4.81 17.10
CA PRO A 76 16.91 4.68 18.44
C PRO A 76 15.83 4.49 19.45
N LYS A 77 14.74 4.97 19.26
CA LYS A 77 13.66 4.83 20.15
C LYS A 77 13.95 4.91 21.55
#